data_98e037fa4f7943440da4ae5b9e01d694
#
_entry.id   98e037fa4f7943440da4ae5b9e01d694
#
_cell.length_a   1.000
_cell.length_b   1.000
_cell.length_c   1.000
_cell.angle_alpha   90.00
_cell.angle_beta   90.00
_cell.angle_gamma   90.00
#
_symmetry.space_group_name_H-M   'P 1'
#
loop_
_entity.id
_entity.type
_entity.pdbx_description
1 polymer ?
#
loop_
_entity_poly.entity_id
_entity_poly.type
_entity_poly.pdbx_seq_one_letter_code
_entity_poly.pdbx_strand_id
1 'polypeptide(L)'
;MHVGIDDFGAINSSRGAGYGNYILRSVAGCMKECLSDKQRIYHLVADQYVIVDLEASSAEDAVALKEKITDKLRNFIVAENYEAIFSISIGVIDAATFCEGTEECRKKFEFALKQAKSMGKNGFYIFDQDDYEVFLRKGRIIATLRNAIVNHYDGFEVYYQPIVDCQSKQIIGAEALMRFSMITEEGREFVSPMEFIPLLEETGLIIPAGRYILNEAAAMCCEMQKYIPDFRMNVNVSYVQILQGNVERDILDAIQKYSLQPECLCVEMTESGFMDMTPSFCKFRKTLDKNGIPFVIDDFGTGYSNLHCIRDMNPSYVKMDRDFTAKAMNSNRDYELYKNIIPMVHSINVRICAEGIEEKEWLLKMKEMKVDYLQGYYFGRPCGKKQFLQQYASGINIK
;
A
#
# COMPACT_ATOMS: atom_id res chain seq x y z
N MET A 1 24.50 -5.29 20.61
CA MET A 1 23.45 -6.13 20.03
C MET A 1 22.23 -6.04 20.92
N HIS A 2 21.06 -5.79 20.34
CA HIS A 2 19.76 -5.79 21.04
C HIS A 2 19.04 -7.09 20.71
N VAL A 3 18.78 -7.90 21.72
CA VAL A 3 18.22 -9.24 21.56
C VAL A 3 16.81 -9.26 22.14
N GLY A 4 15.86 -9.79 21.43
CA GLY A 4 14.49 -10.01 21.90
C GLY A 4 14.05 -11.45 21.65
N ILE A 5 13.34 -12.07 22.58
CA ILE A 5 12.73 -13.38 22.39
C ILE A 5 11.49 -13.23 21.52
N ASP A 6 11.38 -14.03 20.47
CA ASP A 6 10.23 -14.00 19.58
C ASP A 6 9.02 -14.65 20.25
N ASP A 7 7.85 -14.02 20.08
CA ASP A 7 6.55 -14.48 20.61
C ASP A 7 6.54 -14.80 22.12
N PHE A 8 7.37 -14.12 22.91
CA PHE A 8 7.45 -14.36 24.35
C PHE A 8 6.07 -14.21 25.07
N GLY A 9 5.23 -13.31 24.60
CA GLY A 9 3.86 -13.15 25.08
C GLY A 9 3.01 -14.42 24.93
N ALA A 10 3.19 -15.17 23.84
CA ALA A 10 2.51 -16.45 23.61
C ALA A 10 2.97 -17.54 24.59
N ILE A 11 4.27 -17.55 24.93
CA ILE A 11 4.83 -18.47 25.95
C ILE A 11 4.15 -18.19 27.32
N ASN A 12 4.11 -16.93 27.72
CA ASN A 12 3.46 -16.52 28.97
C ASN A 12 1.97 -16.87 28.99
N SER A 13 1.26 -16.62 27.87
CA SER A 13 -0.17 -16.90 27.78
C SER A 13 -0.51 -18.39 27.83
N SER A 14 0.37 -19.24 27.26
CA SER A 14 0.12 -20.69 27.18
C SER A 14 0.57 -21.47 28.43
N ARG A 15 1.67 -21.04 29.08
CA ARG A 15 2.28 -21.78 30.20
C ARG A 15 2.44 -20.97 31.50
N GLY A 16 2.00 -19.72 31.51
CA GLY A 16 2.05 -18.84 32.67
C GLY A 16 3.40 -18.14 32.89
N ALA A 17 3.37 -17.08 33.68
CA ALA A 17 4.53 -16.22 33.94
C ALA A 17 5.70 -16.92 34.62
N GLY A 18 5.42 -17.96 35.44
CA GLY A 18 6.49 -18.74 36.08
C GLY A 18 7.37 -19.46 35.07
N TYR A 19 6.76 -20.05 34.05
CA TYR A 19 7.48 -20.71 32.96
C TYR A 19 8.21 -19.68 32.07
N GLY A 20 7.59 -18.54 31.76
CA GLY A 20 8.27 -17.48 31.05
C GLY A 20 9.52 -16.97 31.78
N ASN A 21 9.46 -16.82 33.10
CA ASN A 21 10.63 -16.45 33.90
C ASN A 21 11.75 -17.52 33.86
N TYR A 22 11.38 -18.80 33.79
CA TYR A 22 12.34 -19.89 33.57
C TYR A 22 13.04 -19.72 32.22
N ILE A 23 12.29 -19.51 31.13
CA ILE A 23 12.84 -19.32 29.80
C ILE A 23 13.75 -18.07 29.75
N LEU A 24 13.35 -16.94 30.36
CA LEU A 24 14.21 -15.74 30.43
C LEU A 24 15.57 -16.05 31.06
N ARG A 25 15.58 -16.74 32.20
CA ARG A 25 16.84 -17.12 32.89
C ARG A 25 17.68 -18.06 32.04
N SER A 26 17.09 -19.04 31.40
CA SER A 26 17.77 -20.03 30.56
C SER A 26 18.38 -19.37 29.31
N VAL A 27 17.64 -18.51 28.65
CA VAL A 27 18.15 -17.71 27.50
C VAL A 27 19.32 -16.84 27.93
N ALA A 28 19.20 -16.12 29.05
CA ALA A 28 20.28 -15.30 29.57
C ALA A 28 21.52 -16.15 29.92
N GLY A 29 21.33 -17.35 30.48
CA GLY A 29 22.40 -18.31 30.78
C GLY A 29 23.11 -18.77 29.51
N CYS A 30 22.34 -19.22 28.49
CA CYS A 30 22.88 -19.65 27.22
C CYS A 30 23.69 -18.53 26.54
N MET A 31 23.12 -17.30 26.51
CA MET A 31 23.84 -16.14 25.97
C MET A 31 25.15 -15.89 26.73
N LYS A 32 25.09 -15.86 28.06
CA LYS A 32 26.26 -15.59 28.90
C LYS A 32 27.40 -16.61 28.66
N GLU A 33 27.09 -17.89 28.46
CA GLU A 33 28.07 -18.91 28.15
C GLU A 33 28.73 -18.74 26.76
N CYS A 34 28.12 -17.96 25.86
CA CYS A 34 28.67 -17.66 24.55
C CYS A 34 29.61 -16.45 24.55
N LEU A 35 29.60 -15.63 25.61
CA LEU A 35 30.34 -14.37 25.68
C LEU A 35 31.79 -14.55 26.15
N SER A 36 32.67 -13.70 25.64
CA SER A 36 34.05 -13.52 26.12
C SER A 36 34.13 -12.60 27.34
N ASP A 37 35.32 -12.51 27.93
CA ASP A 37 35.56 -11.62 29.08
C ASP A 37 35.40 -10.11 28.76
N LYS A 38 35.42 -9.73 27.50
CA LYS A 38 35.22 -8.33 27.04
C LYS A 38 33.81 -8.05 26.56
N GLN A 39 32.96 -9.03 26.55
CA GLN A 39 31.54 -8.91 26.23
C GLN A 39 30.70 -8.89 27.50
N ARG A 40 29.64 -8.08 27.52
CA ARG A 40 28.74 -7.94 28.68
C ARG A 40 27.29 -8.06 28.23
N ILE A 41 26.49 -8.79 29.01
CA ILE A 41 25.05 -8.90 28.80
C ILE A 41 24.29 -8.14 29.90
N TYR A 42 23.24 -7.44 29.49
CA TYR A 42 22.33 -6.73 30.37
C TYR A 42 20.90 -7.12 30.05
N HIS A 43 20.09 -7.37 31.08
CA HIS A 43 18.63 -7.50 30.92
C HIS A 43 18.01 -6.09 30.98
N LEU A 44 17.22 -5.74 29.97
CA LEU A 44 16.54 -4.46 29.93
C LEU A 44 15.15 -4.56 30.54
N VAL A 45 14.17 -4.94 29.76
CA VAL A 45 12.77 -5.03 30.16
C VAL A 45 12.11 -6.20 29.44
N ALA A 46 11.20 -6.89 30.12
CA ALA A 46 10.45 -8.03 29.59
C ALA A 46 11.36 -9.13 28.98
N ASP A 47 11.33 -9.32 27.68
CA ASP A 47 12.05 -10.35 26.92
C ASP A 47 13.32 -9.80 26.24
N GLN A 48 13.78 -8.61 26.61
CA GLN A 48 14.84 -7.91 25.90
C GLN A 48 16.16 -7.89 26.67
N TYR A 49 17.26 -8.14 25.93
CA TYR A 49 18.61 -8.12 26.43
C TYR A 49 19.52 -7.25 25.56
N VAL A 50 20.57 -6.72 26.14
CA VAL A 50 21.62 -6.01 25.42
C VAL A 50 22.95 -6.71 25.64
N ILE A 51 23.64 -7.02 24.55
CA ILE A 51 25.03 -7.45 24.59
C ILE A 51 25.89 -6.29 24.09
N VAL A 52 26.82 -5.85 24.93
CA VAL A 52 27.86 -4.90 24.59
C VAL A 52 29.13 -5.68 24.30
N ASP A 53 29.64 -5.50 23.08
CA ASP A 53 30.87 -6.12 22.61
C ASP A 53 31.93 -5.03 22.40
N LEU A 54 33.04 -5.13 23.13
CA LEU A 54 34.14 -4.17 23.04
C LEU A 54 35.27 -4.67 22.11
N GLU A 55 35.13 -5.86 21.56
CA GLU A 55 36.13 -6.49 20.67
C GLU A 55 35.67 -6.55 19.21
N ALA A 56 34.35 -6.51 18.98
CA ALA A 56 33.82 -6.58 17.63
C ALA A 56 34.36 -5.42 16.78
N SER A 57 34.96 -5.76 15.67
CA SER A 57 35.57 -4.83 14.72
C SER A 57 34.84 -4.80 13.38
N SER A 58 33.93 -5.74 13.17
CA SER A 58 33.23 -5.93 11.91
C SER A 58 31.82 -6.49 12.09
N ALA A 59 31.03 -6.43 11.04
CA ALA A 59 29.70 -7.04 10.96
C ALA A 59 29.78 -8.58 11.11
N GLU A 60 30.83 -9.20 10.59
CA GLU A 60 31.08 -10.64 10.65
C GLU A 60 31.23 -11.13 12.09
N ASP A 61 31.83 -10.33 12.99
CA ASP A 61 31.94 -10.66 14.40
C ASP A 61 30.57 -10.78 15.06
N ALA A 62 29.65 -9.85 14.71
CA ALA A 62 28.29 -9.88 15.20
C ALA A 62 27.51 -11.08 14.66
N VAL A 63 27.70 -11.45 13.39
CA VAL A 63 27.11 -12.65 12.78
C VAL A 63 27.63 -13.91 13.48
N ALA A 64 28.94 -14.04 13.69
CA ALA A 64 29.55 -15.18 14.36
C ALA A 64 29.00 -15.35 15.79
N LEU A 65 28.87 -14.25 16.55
CA LEU A 65 28.29 -14.30 17.89
C LEU A 65 26.81 -14.72 17.84
N LYS A 66 26.02 -14.19 16.90
CA LYS A 66 24.62 -14.59 16.68
C LYS A 66 24.51 -16.07 16.40
N GLU A 67 25.34 -16.64 15.53
CA GLU A 67 25.32 -18.07 15.21
C GLU A 67 25.62 -18.92 16.44
N LYS A 68 26.68 -18.56 17.20
CA LYS A 68 27.06 -19.22 18.45
C LYS A 68 25.92 -19.24 19.48
N ILE A 69 25.21 -18.10 19.64
CA ILE A 69 24.06 -18.00 20.54
C ILE A 69 22.92 -18.86 20.03
N THR A 70 22.59 -18.79 18.73
CA THR A 70 21.49 -19.54 18.13
C THR A 70 21.70 -21.05 18.27
N ASP A 71 22.91 -21.55 18.04
CA ASP A 71 23.24 -22.97 18.20
C ASP A 71 23.15 -23.42 19.66
N LYS A 72 23.58 -22.57 20.59
CA LYS A 72 23.45 -22.86 22.02
C LYS A 72 22.00 -22.95 22.46
N LEU A 73 21.15 -22.02 21.99
CA LEU A 73 19.71 -22.03 22.28
C LEU A 73 19.01 -23.23 21.63
N ARG A 74 19.40 -23.63 20.41
CA ARG A 74 18.87 -24.84 19.77
C ARG A 74 19.19 -26.08 20.60
N ASN A 75 20.42 -26.22 21.08
CA ASN A 75 20.82 -27.33 21.96
C ASN A 75 20.04 -27.32 23.27
N PHE A 76 19.79 -26.18 23.86
CA PHE A 76 18.93 -26.04 25.04
C PHE A 76 17.51 -26.53 24.76
N ILE A 77 16.88 -26.09 23.66
CA ILE A 77 15.52 -26.50 23.26
C ILE A 77 15.44 -28.03 23.08
N VAL A 78 16.47 -28.64 22.47
CA VAL A 78 16.56 -30.11 22.32
C VAL A 78 16.67 -30.81 23.66
N ALA A 79 17.50 -30.30 24.57
CA ALA A 79 17.71 -30.87 25.90
C ALA A 79 16.43 -30.81 26.76
N GLU A 80 15.57 -29.79 26.55
CA GLU A 80 14.25 -29.64 27.16
C GLU A 80 13.15 -30.42 26.41
N ASN A 81 13.48 -31.37 25.55
CA ASN A 81 12.57 -32.23 24.78
C ASN A 81 11.53 -31.42 23.96
N TYR A 82 11.94 -30.25 23.44
CA TYR A 82 11.06 -29.32 22.68
C TYR A 82 9.82 -28.83 23.44
N GLU A 83 9.85 -28.84 24.78
CA GLU A 83 8.74 -28.34 25.58
C GLU A 83 8.45 -26.85 25.33
N ALA A 84 9.47 -26.06 24.98
CA ALA A 84 9.31 -24.71 24.47
C ALA A 84 10.08 -24.55 23.17
N ILE A 85 9.39 -24.15 22.11
CA ILE A 85 10.00 -23.76 20.84
C ILE A 85 9.94 -22.23 20.76
N PHE A 86 11.09 -21.60 20.78
CA PHE A 86 11.24 -20.15 20.62
C PHE A 86 12.48 -19.83 19.81
N SER A 87 12.55 -18.62 19.32
CA SER A 87 13.73 -18.04 18.68
C SER A 87 14.03 -16.67 19.28
N ILE A 88 15.15 -16.11 18.88
CA ILE A 88 15.53 -14.73 19.23
C ILE A 88 15.77 -13.92 17.97
N SER A 89 15.35 -12.69 17.98
CA SER A 89 15.71 -11.72 16.96
C SER A 89 16.74 -10.74 17.51
N ILE A 90 17.69 -10.32 16.67
CA ILE A 90 18.85 -9.53 17.08
C ILE A 90 19.02 -8.33 16.16
N GLY A 91 18.95 -7.11 16.73
CA GLY A 91 19.36 -5.88 16.10
C GLY A 91 20.78 -5.49 16.54
N VAL A 92 21.62 -5.09 15.61
CA VAL A 92 23.01 -4.69 15.86
C VAL A 92 23.21 -3.24 15.51
N ILE A 93 23.93 -2.51 16.35
CA ILE A 93 24.35 -1.13 16.10
C ILE A 93 25.84 -1.03 16.36
N ASP A 94 26.57 -0.34 15.47
CA ASP A 94 27.96 0.02 15.69
C ASP A 94 28.05 1.15 16.72
N ALA A 95 29.07 1.10 17.59
CA ALA A 95 29.35 2.13 18.58
C ALA A 95 29.65 3.51 17.96
N ALA A 96 30.13 3.56 16.73
CA ALA A 96 30.33 4.82 15.99
C ALA A 96 29.02 5.60 15.76
N THR A 97 27.88 4.91 15.74
CA THR A 97 26.53 5.50 15.61
C THR A 97 26.02 6.19 16.87
N PHE A 98 26.75 6.06 18.00
CA PHE A 98 26.33 6.60 19.31
C PHE A 98 26.62 8.08 19.52
N CYS A 99 27.11 8.82 18.53
CA CYS A 99 27.62 10.19 18.71
C CYS A 99 26.57 11.27 19.03
N GLU A 100 25.26 10.95 19.02
CA GLU A 100 24.17 11.94 19.08
C GLU A 100 23.40 12.01 20.42
N GLY A 101 23.88 11.32 21.46
CA GLY A 101 23.24 11.29 22.79
C GLY A 101 22.41 10.02 23.05
N THR A 102 22.10 9.80 24.35
CA THR A 102 21.54 8.54 24.84
C THR A 102 20.13 8.23 24.32
N GLU A 103 19.30 9.25 24.13
CA GLU A 103 17.91 9.07 23.69
C GLU A 103 17.85 8.68 22.21
N GLU A 104 18.62 9.32 21.35
CA GLU A 104 18.68 8.99 19.93
C GLU A 104 19.27 7.59 19.70
N CYS A 105 20.31 7.28 20.46
CA CYS A 105 20.87 5.94 20.47
C CYS A 105 19.82 4.88 20.84
N ARG A 106 18.99 5.14 21.86
CA ARG A 106 17.92 4.21 22.27
C ARG A 106 16.93 3.98 21.15
N LYS A 107 16.52 5.03 20.44
CA LYS A 107 15.60 4.91 19.30
C LYS A 107 16.18 4.08 18.17
N LYS A 108 17.43 4.33 17.79
CA LYS A 108 18.15 3.55 16.76
C LYS A 108 18.26 2.08 17.16
N PHE A 109 18.49 1.83 18.44
CA PHE A 109 18.63 0.50 19.02
C PHE A 109 17.30 -0.28 19.01
N GLU A 110 16.20 0.38 19.41
CA GLU A 110 14.86 -0.17 19.33
C GLU A 110 14.44 -0.41 17.87
N PHE A 111 14.80 0.50 16.97
CA PHE A 111 14.56 0.33 15.53
C PHE A 111 15.27 -0.89 14.96
N ALA A 112 16.55 -1.11 15.29
CA ALA A 112 17.31 -2.26 14.78
C ALA A 112 16.67 -3.59 15.21
N LEU A 113 16.22 -3.72 16.46
CA LEU A 113 15.51 -4.92 16.92
C LEU A 113 14.14 -5.07 16.23
N LYS A 114 13.41 -3.97 16.05
CA LYS A 114 12.12 -3.97 15.33
C LYS A 114 12.30 -4.44 13.89
N GLN A 115 13.33 -3.98 13.20
CA GLN A 115 13.65 -4.44 11.85
C GLN A 115 14.02 -5.93 11.83
N ALA A 116 14.85 -6.39 12.75
CA ALA A 116 15.14 -7.82 12.88
C ALA A 116 13.86 -8.66 13.04
N LYS A 117 12.94 -8.26 13.92
CA LYS A 117 11.65 -8.94 14.12
C LYS A 117 10.73 -8.88 12.89
N SER A 118 10.79 -7.82 12.08
CA SER A 118 9.97 -7.68 10.86
C SER A 118 10.41 -8.63 9.73
N MET A 119 11.66 -9.08 9.74
CA MET A 119 12.19 -10.08 8.79
C MET A 119 11.69 -11.51 9.07
N GLY A 120 10.91 -11.68 10.13
CA GLY A 120 10.41 -12.97 10.60
C GLY A 120 11.11 -13.44 11.87
N LYS A 121 10.75 -14.65 12.32
CA LYS A 121 11.39 -15.27 13.50
C LYS A 121 12.86 -15.55 13.24
N ASN A 122 13.69 -15.48 14.29
CA ASN A 122 15.14 -15.60 14.22
C ASN A 122 15.80 -14.53 13.32
N GLY A 123 15.20 -13.36 13.28
CA GLY A 123 15.66 -12.25 12.46
C GLY A 123 17.00 -11.68 12.95
N PHE A 124 17.76 -11.15 12.00
CA PHE A 124 19.02 -10.47 12.27
C PHE A 124 19.14 -9.23 11.40
N TYR A 125 19.41 -8.10 12.02
CA TYR A 125 19.50 -6.83 11.31
C TYR A 125 20.67 -6.01 11.85
N ILE A 126 21.49 -5.52 10.96
CA ILE A 126 22.55 -4.55 11.27
C ILE A 126 21.99 -3.18 10.91
N PHE A 127 22.07 -2.26 11.84
CA PHE A 127 21.55 -0.91 11.69
C PHE A 127 22.09 -0.25 10.42
N ASP A 128 21.19 0.29 9.64
CA ASP A 128 21.46 1.10 8.47
C ASP A 128 20.80 2.47 8.65
N GLN A 129 21.54 3.53 8.33
CA GLN A 129 21.09 4.90 8.53
C GLN A 129 19.99 5.28 7.53
N ASP A 130 20.10 4.83 6.29
CA ASP A 130 19.12 5.14 5.24
C ASP A 130 17.77 4.49 5.56
N ASP A 131 17.79 3.24 6.02
CA ASP A 131 16.57 2.53 6.48
C ASP A 131 15.94 3.24 7.69
N TYR A 132 16.76 3.78 8.60
CA TYR A 132 16.29 4.55 9.75
C TYR A 132 15.63 5.87 9.33
N GLU A 133 16.20 6.57 8.37
CA GLU A 133 15.62 7.80 7.83
C GLU A 133 14.28 7.53 7.13
N VAL A 134 14.17 6.44 6.36
CA VAL A 134 12.90 5.97 5.77
C VAL A 134 11.86 5.70 6.87
N PHE A 135 12.26 5.03 7.95
CA PHE A 135 11.38 4.79 9.10
C PHE A 135 10.89 6.07 9.77
N LEU A 136 11.79 7.03 10.00
CA LEU A 136 11.43 8.33 10.57
C LEU A 136 10.51 9.12 9.63
N ARG A 137 10.78 9.08 8.31
CA ARG A 137 9.93 9.70 7.30
C ARG A 137 8.51 9.14 7.33
N LYS A 138 8.36 7.80 7.38
CA LYS A 138 7.05 7.15 7.52
C LYS A 138 6.30 7.64 8.77
N GLY A 139 7.00 7.74 9.90
CA GLY A 139 6.43 8.25 11.15
C GLY A 139 5.92 9.70 11.01
N ARG A 140 6.69 10.57 10.37
CA ARG A 140 6.30 11.97 10.08
C ARG A 140 5.07 12.03 9.18
N ILE A 141 5.05 11.24 8.10
CA ILE A 141 3.90 11.21 7.18
C ILE A 141 2.64 10.77 7.91
N ILE A 142 2.69 9.68 8.69
CA ILE A 142 1.52 9.19 9.46
C ILE A 142 1.01 10.26 10.43
N ALA A 143 1.89 10.93 11.16
CA ALA A 143 1.51 12.00 12.08
C ALA A 143 0.83 13.17 11.34
N THR A 144 1.39 13.57 10.20
CA THR A 144 0.84 14.65 9.37
C THR A 144 -0.49 14.27 8.75
N LEU A 145 -0.64 13.04 8.23
CA LEU A 145 -1.92 12.53 7.68
C LEU A 145 -3.03 12.55 8.75
N ARG A 146 -2.72 12.11 9.97
CA ARG A 146 -3.67 12.15 11.08
C ARG A 146 -4.11 13.58 11.40
N ASN A 147 -3.15 14.49 11.51
CA ASN A 147 -3.41 15.91 11.75
C ASN A 147 -4.22 16.55 10.62
N ALA A 148 -3.90 16.24 9.37
CA ALA A 148 -4.60 16.73 8.19
C ALA A 148 -6.10 16.34 8.22
N ILE A 149 -6.40 15.07 8.54
CA ILE A 149 -7.79 14.58 8.63
C ILE A 149 -8.58 15.30 9.72
N VAL A 150 -7.96 15.54 10.89
CA VAL A 150 -8.60 16.28 12.00
C VAL A 150 -8.79 17.76 11.64
N ASN A 151 -7.87 18.36 10.88
CA ASN A 151 -7.91 19.76 10.45
C ASN A 151 -8.54 19.93 9.05
N HIS A 152 -9.73 19.32 8.84
CA HIS A 152 -10.52 19.50 7.63
C HIS A 152 -9.80 19.11 6.34
N TYR A 153 -8.96 18.05 6.39
CA TYR A 153 -8.20 17.50 5.27
C TYR A 153 -7.18 18.47 4.67
N ASP A 154 -6.63 19.39 5.46
CA ASP A 154 -5.57 20.30 4.99
C ASP A 154 -4.37 19.51 4.46
N GLY A 155 -3.91 19.89 3.26
CA GLY A 155 -2.87 19.15 2.52
C GLY A 155 -3.39 18.04 1.60
N PHE A 156 -4.66 17.59 1.74
CA PHE A 156 -5.28 16.70 0.75
C PHE A 156 -5.85 17.51 -0.42
N GLU A 157 -5.61 17.02 -1.61
CA GLU A 157 -6.17 17.53 -2.86
C GLU A 157 -6.67 16.40 -3.74
N VAL A 158 -7.63 16.66 -4.61
CA VAL A 158 -8.07 15.73 -5.64
C VAL A 158 -7.64 16.25 -7.00
N TYR A 159 -6.89 15.43 -7.72
CA TYR A 159 -6.54 15.64 -9.11
C TYR A 159 -7.43 14.78 -9.98
N TYR A 160 -7.70 15.23 -11.18
CA TYR A 160 -8.58 14.57 -12.13
C TYR A 160 -7.82 14.29 -13.41
N GLN A 161 -7.91 13.05 -13.90
CA GLN A 161 -7.31 12.66 -15.17
C GLN A 161 -8.41 12.27 -16.15
N PRO A 162 -8.42 12.83 -17.38
CA PRO A 162 -9.50 12.58 -18.33
C PRO A 162 -9.48 11.13 -18.83
N ILE A 163 -10.69 10.56 -18.98
CA ILE A 163 -10.96 9.32 -19.69
C ILE A 163 -11.74 9.66 -20.96
N VAL A 164 -11.29 9.15 -22.10
CA VAL A 164 -11.86 9.47 -23.39
C VAL A 164 -12.40 8.20 -24.09
N ASP A 165 -13.43 8.36 -24.86
CA ASP A 165 -13.92 7.34 -25.76
C ASP A 165 -12.97 7.15 -26.93
N CYS A 166 -12.56 5.92 -27.21
CA CYS A 166 -11.52 5.63 -28.21
C CYS A 166 -11.98 5.95 -29.64
N GLN A 167 -13.25 5.85 -29.95
CA GLN A 167 -13.76 6.08 -31.32
C GLN A 167 -14.03 7.55 -31.59
N SER A 168 -14.78 8.21 -30.72
CA SER A 168 -15.16 9.63 -30.84
C SER A 168 -14.06 10.57 -30.43
N LYS A 169 -13.11 10.13 -29.58
CA LYS A 169 -12.08 10.94 -28.92
C LYS A 169 -12.68 12.05 -28.03
N GLN A 170 -13.90 11.88 -27.61
CA GLN A 170 -14.52 12.80 -26.67
C GLN A 170 -14.26 12.37 -25.24
N ILE A 171 -14.13 13.34 -24.35
CA ILE A 171 -14.05 13.06 -22.93
C ILE A 171 -15.41 12.52 -22.45
N ILE A 172 -15.38 11.40 -21.75
CA ILE A 172 -16.57 10.75 -21.20
C ILE A 172 -16.58 10.73 -19.68
N GLY A 173 -15.42 11.00 -19.08
CA GLY A 173 -15.27 10.95 -17.64
C GLY A 173 -13.87 11.33 -17.20
N ALA A 174 -13.63 11.13 -15.92
CA ALA A 174 -12.31 11.31 -15.33
C ALA A 174 -12.10 10.33 -14.17
N GLU A 175 -10.86 10.07 -13.85
CA GLU A 175 -10.45 9.41 -12.61
C GLU A 175 -10.05 10.45 -11.56
N ALA A 176 -10.60 10.31 -10.35
CA ALA A 176 -10.28 11.12 -9.19
C ALA A 176 -9.10 10.51 -8.43
N LEU A 177 -8.01 11.22 -8.40
CA LEU A 177 -6.72 10.77 -7.88
C LEU A 177 -6.33 11.57 -6.64
N MET A 178 -6.23 10.89 -5.50
CA MET A 178 -5.80 11.50 -4.24
C MET A 178 -4.39 12.05 -4.34
N ARG A 179 -4.17 13.25 -3.82
CA ARG A 179 -2.86 13.89 -3.66
C ARG A 179 -2.72 14.37 -2.23
N PHE A 180 -1.49 14.36 -1.75
CA PHE A 180 -1.19 14.84 -0.41
C PHE A 180 0.11 15.62 -0.40
N SER A 181 0.11 16.74 0.34
CA SER A 181 1.29 17.54 0.61
C SER A 181 1.42 17.79 2.10
N MET A 182 2.60 17.55 2.64
CA MET A 182 2.94 17.95 4.01
C MET A 182 3.26 19.44 4.04
N ILE A 183 2.85 20.11 5.12
CA ILE A 183 3.31 21.47 5.40
C ILE A 183 4.57 21.36 6.24
N THR A 184 5.67 21.86 5.70
CA THR A 184 6.99 21.90 6.36
C THR A 184 7.40 23.37 6.59
N GLU A 185 8.45 23.59 7.35
CA GLU A 185 9.02 24.94 7.55
C GLU A 185 9.53 25.56 6.24
N GLU A 186 9.91 24.73 5.26
CA GLU A 186 10.38 25.15 3.94
C GLU A 186 9.23 25.36 2.93
N GLY A 187 7.99 25.03 3.30
CA GLY A 187 6.81 25.15 2.47
C GLY A 187 6.02 23.84 2.34
N ARG A 188 5.38 23.63 1.17
CA ARG A 188 4.63 22.40 0.89
C ARG A 188 5.53 21.36 0.23
N GLU A 189 5.66 20.19 0.85
CA GLU A 189 6.34 19.02 0.30
C GLU A 189 5.30 18.03 -0.24
N PHE A 190 5.34 17.75 -1.54
CA PHE A 190 4.50 16.72 -2.16
C PHE A 190 4.94 15.33 -1.70
N VAL A 191 3.97 14.51 -1.23
CA VAL A 191 4.18 13.11 -0.88
C VAL A 191 3.57 12.24 -1.99
N SER A 192 4.36 11.28 -2.49
CA SER A 192 3.89 10.39 -3.55
C SER A 192 2.71 9.53 -3.08
N PRO A 193 1.68 9.28 -3.92
CA PRO A 193 0.63 8.31 -3.63
C PRO A 193 1.17 6.93 -3.25
N MET A 194 2.22 6.47 -3.90
CA MET A 194 2.91 5.20 -3.58
C MET A 194 3.50 5.17 -2.17
N GLU A 195 3.73 6.34 -1.56
CA GLU A 195 4.28 6.46 -0.21
C GLU A 195 3.16 6.61 0.84
N PHE A 196 2.17 7.48 0.61
CA PHE A 196 1.18 7.79 1.64
C PHE A 196 -0.07 6.89 1.63
N ILE A 197 -0.51 6.36 0.47
CA ILE A 197 -1.70 5.50 0.42
C ILE A 197 -1.51 4.22 1.23
N PRO A 198 -0.39 3.46 1.12
CA PRO A 198 -0.14 2.31 1.97
C PRO A 198 -0.16 2.66 3.47
N LEU A 199 0.32 3.84 3.86
CA LEU A 199 0.31 4.30 5.25
C LEU A 199 -1.11 4.65 5.74
N LEU A 200 -1.95 5.20 4.87
CA LEU A 200 -3.38 5.39 5.16
C LEU A 200 -4.09 4.05 5.38
N GLU A 201 -3.77 3.03 4.59
CA GLU A 201 -4.32 1.68 4.71
C GLU A 201 -3.85 0.99 5.98
N GLU A 202 -2.55 0.97 6.24
CA GLU A 202 -1.94 0.38 7.44
C GLU A 202 -2.52 0.96 8.74
N THR A 203 -2.81 2.26 8.74
CA THR A 203 -3.33 2.97 9.92
C THR A 203 -4.85 3.06 10.00
N GLY A 204 -5.58 2.59 8.96
CA GLY A 204 -7.03 2.75 8.84
C GLY A 204 -7.49 4.18 8.52
N LEU A 205 -6.57 5.13 8.37
CA LEU A 205 -6.86 6.51 7.99
C LEU A 205 -7.40 6.64 6.56
N ILE A 206 -7.26 5.58 5.75
CA ILE A 206 -7.87 5.51 4.42
C ILE A 206 -9.40 5.62 4.46
N ILE A 207 -10.04 5.25 5.57
CA ILE A 207 -11.51 5.31 5.71
C ILE A 207 -12.00 6.78 5.69
N PRO A 208 -11.57 7.68 6.61
CA PRO A 208 -11.97 9.08 6.56
C PRO A 208 -11.41 9.82 5.33
N ALA A 209 -10.17 9.54 4.90
CA ALA A 209 -9.59 10.16 3.70
C ALA A 209 -10.37 9.77 2.44
N GLY A 210 -10.70 8.48 2.27
CA GLY A 210 -11.48 8.00 1.13
C GLY A 210 -12.89 8.59 1.08
N ARG A 211 -13.55 8.77 2.24
CA ARG A 211 -14.84 9.48 2.30
C ARG A 211 -14.73 10.92 1.83
N TYR A 212 -13.68 11.63 2.18
CA TYR A 212 -13.42 13.00 1.71
C TYR A 212 -13.24 13.02 0.19
N ILE A 213 -12.35 12.17 -0.35
CA ILE A 213 -12.09 12.08 -1.80
C ILE A 213 -13.36 11.73 -2.58
N LEU A 214 -14.14 10.76 -2.09
CA LEU A 214 -15.41 10.35 -2.69
C LEU A 214 -16.40 11.55 -2.80
N ASN A 215 -16.50 12.36 -1.75
CA ASN A 215 -17.34 13.55 -1.77
C ASN A 215 -16.86 14.61 -2.76
N GLU A 216 -15.55 14.87 -2.84
CA GLU A 216 -14.95 15.80 -3.81
C GLU A 216 -15.13 15.30 -5.25
N ALA A 217 -14.95 14.01 -5.49
CA ALA A 217 -15.15 13.35 -6.77
C ALA A 217 -16.63 13.47 -7.23
N ALA A 218 -17.57 13.17 -6.34
CA ALA A 218 -19.00 13.28 -6.63
C ALA A 218 -19.41 14.75 -6.90
N ALA A 219 -18.88 15.71 -6.12
CA ALA A 219 -19.10 17.14 -6.37
C ALA A 219 -18.57 17.57 -7.74
N MET A 220 -17.38 17.09 -8.12
CA MET A 220 -16.80 17.39 -9.43
C MET A 220 -17.56 16.75 -10.58
N CYS A 221 -18.04 15.51 -10.40
CA CYS A 221 -18.91 14.85 -11.36
C CYS A 221 -20.17 15.66 -11.65
N CYS A 222 -20.88 16.06 -10.60
CA CYS A 222 -22.06 16.92 -10.70
C CYS A 222 -21.76 18.27 -11.40
N GLU A 223 -20.59 18.84 -11.17
CA GLU A 223 -20.19 20.09 -11.83
C GLU A 223 -19.90 19.88 -13.32
N MET A 224 -19.19 18.81 -13.68
CA MET A 224 -18.91 18.46 -15.08
C MET A 224 -20.17 18.10 -15.87
N GLN A 225 -21.18 17.51 -15.25
CA GLN A 225 -22.44 17.17 -15.90
C GLN A 225 -23.25 18.39 -16.40
N LYS A 226 -22.94 19.58 -15.92
CA LYS A 226 -23.49 20.81 -16.48
C LYS A 226 -23.02 21.11 -17.91
N TYR A 227 -21.90 20.50 -18.29
CA TYR A 227 -21.25 20.67 -19.59
C TYR A 227 -21.33 19.41 -20.44
N ILE A 228 -21.16 18.25 -19.82
CA ILE A 228 -21.20 16.91 -20.43
C ILE A 228 -22.20 16.05 -19.63
N PRO A 229 -23.47 15.95 -20.08
CA PRO A 229 -24.57 15.34 -19.29
C PRO A 229 -24.26 13.93 -18.76
N ASP A 230 -23.60 13.09 -19.57
CA ASP A 230 -23.30 11.67 -19.25
C ASP A 230 -21.89 11.50 -18.66
N PHE A 231 -21.29 12.58 -18.12
CA PHE A 231 -19.95 12.52 -17.53
C PHE A 231 -19.90 11.57 -16.34
N ARG A 232 -18.89 10.73 -16.31
CA ARG A 232 -18.65 9.73 -15.27
C ARG A 232 -17.40 10.07 -14.46
N MET A 233 -17.42 9.72 -13.18
CA MET A 233 -16.28 9.88 -12.29
C MET A 233 -15.86 8.54 -11.70
N ASN A 234 -14.63 8.18 -11.91
CA ASN A 234 -14.02 7.00 -11.32
C ASN A 234 -13.36 7.35 -9.99
N VAL A 235 -13.56 6.52 -8.99
CA VAL A 235 -13.01 6.70 -7.64
C VAL A 235 -12.41 5.39 -7.16
N ASN A 236 -11.15 5.44 -6.76
CA ASN A 236 -10.44 4.32 -6.17
C ASN A 236 -10.95 4.01 -4.76
N VAL A 237 -11.24 2.74 -4.48
CA VAL A 237 -11.66 2.23 -3.18
C VAL A 237 -10.69 1.16 -2.71
N SER A 238 -10.14 1.34 -1.51
CA SER A 238 -9.26 0.36 -0.87
C SER A 238 -10.05 -0.81 -0.26
N TYR A 239 -9.46 -2.00 -0.30
CA TYR A 239 -10.02 -3.17 0.37
C TYR A 239 -10.22 -2.97 1.89
N VAL A 240 -9.35 -2.17 2.52
CA VAL A 240 -9.46 -1.80 3.94
C VAL A 240 -10.76 -1.05 4.21
N GLN A 241 -11.21 -0.17 3.30
CA GLN A 241 -12.49 0.56 3.43
C GLN A 241 -13.69 -0.39 3.40
N ILE A 242 -13.60 -1.48 2.65
CA ILE A 242 -14.66 -2.51 2.57
C ILE A 242 -14.70 -3.36 3.85
N LEU A 243 -13.52 -3.77 4.36
CA LEU A 243 -13.44 -4.64 5.53
C LEU A 243 -13.76 -3.92 6.85
N GLN A 244 -13.27 -2.71 7.01
CA GLN A 244 -13.29 -1.97 8.29
C GLN A 244 -14.18 -0.74 8.28
N GLY A 245 -14.58 -0.28 7.08
CA GLY A 245 -15.43 0.90 6.89
C GLY A 245 -16.89 0.54 6.62
N ASN A 246 -17.60 1.52 6.06
CA ASN A 246 -18.95 1.36 5.55
C ASN A 246 -19.04 2.09 4.20
N VAL A 247 -18.11 1.74 3.31
CA VAL A 247 -17.86 2.47 2.06
C VAL A 247 -19.08 2.43 1.11
N GLU A 248 -19.87 1.34 1.14
CA GLU A 248 -21.11 1.26 0.37
C GLU A 248 -22.11 2.34 0.78
N ARG A 249 -22.18 2.68 2.07
CA ARG A 249 -23.02 3.77 2.54
C ARG A 249 -22.47 5.14 2.15
N ASP A 250 -21.16 5.31 2.31
CA ASP A 250 -20.48 6.57 1.91
C ASP A 250 -20.72 6.88 0.42
N ILE A 251 -20.70 5.84 -0.46
CA ILE A 251 -20.98 5.96 -1.89
C ILE A 251 -22.44 6.39 -2.13
N LEU A 252 -23.39 5.71 -1.50
CA LEU A 252 -24.82 6.00 -1.65
C LEU A 252 -25.16 7.41 -1.11
N ASP A 253 -24.60 7.80 0.03
CA ASP A 253 -24.76 9.13 0.62
C ASP A 253 -24.20 10.23 -0.31
N ALA A 254 -23.05 9.98 -0.97
CA ALA A 254 -22.48 10.91 -1.95
C ALA A 254 -23.36 11.04 -3.21
N ILE A 255 -23.85 9.94 -3.77
CA ILE A 255 -24.77 9.93 -4.90
C ILE A 255 -26.02 10.72 -4.57
N GLN A 256 -26.62 10.47 -3.41
CA GLN A 256 -27.82 11.19 -2.96
C GLN A 256 -27.56 12.69 -2.73
N LYS A 257 -26.46 13.03 -2.06
CA LYS A 257 -26.09 14.43 -1.73
C LYS A 257 -25.94 15.30 -2.97
N TYR A 258 -25.35 14.76 -4.03
CA TYR A 258 -25.11 15.50 -5.28
C TYR A 258 -26.13 15.18 -6.37
N SER A 259 -27.19 14.41 -6.06
CA SER A 259 -28.25 14.02 -7.00
C SER A 259 -27.72 13.40 -8.29
N LEU A 260 -26.66 12.61 -8.18
CA LEU A 260 -26.07 11.90 -9.32
C LEU A 260 -26.91 10.68 -9.70
N GLN A 261 -26.89 10.30 -11.00
CA GLN A 261 -27.32 8.99 -11.37
C GLN A 261 -26.26 7.97 -10.92
N PRO A 262 -26.64 6.80 -10.36
CA PRO A 262 -25.68 5.84 -9.83
C PRO A 262 -24.60 5.41 -10.82
N GLU A 263 -24.93 5.29 -12.10
CA GLU A 263 -24.02 4.92 -13.19
C GLU A 263 -22.95 5.95 -13.51
N CYS A 264 -23.05 7.15 -12.94
CA CYS A 264 -22.08 8.21 -13.15
C CYS A 264 -20.91 8.17 -12.15
N LEU A 265 -21.02 7.39 -11.07
CA LEU A 265 -19.96 7.22 -10.08
C LEU A 265 -19.42 5.80 -10.14
N CYS A 266 -18.29 5.60 -10.82
CA CYS A 266 -17.68 4.31 -11.01
C CYS A 266 -16.69 4.00 -9.87
N VAL A 267 -16.77 2.81 -9.30
CA VAL A 267 -15.89 2.36 -8.22
C VAL A 267 -14.76 1.52 -8.79
N GLU A 268 -13.53 1.97 -8.60
CA GLU A 268 -12.32 1.27 -9.03
C GLU A 268 -11.65 0.53 -7.88
N MET A 269 -11.14 -0.65 -8.17
CA MET A 269 -10.28 -1.41 -7.27
C MET A 269 -9.20 -2.12 -8.06
N THR A 270 -7.99 -2.14 -7.50
CA THR A 270 -6.87 -2.89 -8.09
C THR A 270 -7.08 -4.39 -7.99
N GLU A 271 -6.53 -5.13 -8.94
CA GLU A 271 -6.61 -6.59 -8.98
C GLU A 271 -6.06 -7.25 -7.70
N SER A 272 -4.97 -6.73 -7.15
CA SER A 272 -4.35 -7.22 -5.92
C SER A 272 -5.25 -7.12 -4.68
N GLY A 273 -6.25 -6.23 -4.69
CA GLY A 273 -7.24 -6.09 -3.63
C GLY A 273 -8.24 -7.26 -3.51
N PHE A 274 -8.27 -8.20 -4.48
CA PHE A 274 -9.31 -9.25 -4.54
C PHE A 274 -8.85 -10.63 -4.07
N MET A 275 -7.69 -10.77 -3.46
CA MET A 275 -7.13 -12.09 -3.13
C MET A 275 -8.07 -12.95 -2.27
N ASP A 276 -9.02 -12.32 -1.54
CA ASP A 276 -10.00 -13.05 -0.72
C ASP A 276 -11.44 -12.56 -0.97
N MET A 277 -12.29 -13.44 -1.48
CA MET A 277 -13.74 -13.25 -1.61
C MET A 277 -14.43 -13.30 -0.24
N THR A 278 -14.11 -12.35 0.63
CA THR A 278 -14.71 -12.29 1.96
C THR A 278 -16.22 -12.00 1.92
N PRO A 279 -17.00 -12.40 2.93
CA PRO A 279 -18.43 -12.05 3.03
C PRO A 279 -18.69 -10.54 2.93
N SER A 280 -17.79 -9.70 3.49
CA SER A 280 -17.87 -8.24 3.41
C SER A 280 -17.74 -7.75 1.97
N PHE A 281 -16.77 -8.27 1.23
CA PHE A 281 -16.60 -7.93 -0.18
C PHE A 281 -17.80 -8.38 -1.05
N CYS A 282 -18.31 -9.60 -0.83
CA CYS A 282 -19.49 -10.08 -1.54
C CYS A 282 -20.73 -9.21 -1.27
N LYS A 283 -20.90 -8.73 -0.03
CA LYS A 283 -21.96 -7.80 0.34
C LYS A 283 -21.79 -6.46 -0.36
N PHE A 284 -20.60 -5.90 -0.34
CA PHE A 284 -20.24 -4.66 -1.03
C PHE A 284 -20.58 -4.75 -2.52
N ARG A 285 -20.08 -5.79 -3.21
CA ARG A 285 -20.32 -5.99 -4.63
C ARG A 285 -21.81 -6.08 -4.97
N LYS A 286 -22.58 -6.89 -4.19
CA LYS A 286 -24.04 -6.98 -4.34
C LYS A 286 -24.74 -5.63 -4.14
N THR A 287 -24.23 -4.78 -3.25
CA THR A 287 -24.81 -3.46 -3.02
C THR A 287 -24.58 -2.55 -4.23
N LEU A 288 -23.40 -2.59 -4.85
CA LEU A 288 -23.14 -1.86 -6.09
C LEU A 288 -24.05 -2.31 -7.21
N ASP A 289 -24.17 -3.62 -7.44
CA ASP A 289 -25.03 -4.19 -8.48
C ASP A 289 -26.51 -3.79 -8.30
N LYS A 290 -27.02 -3.93 -7.08
CA LYS A 290 -28.41 -3.59 -6.76
C LYS A 290 -28.73 -2.13 -7.04
N ASN A 291 -27.78 -1.24 -6.90
CA ASN A 291 -27.95 0.20 -7.09
C ASN A 291 -27.49 0.69 -8.48
N GLY A 292 -27.02 -0.20 -9.35
CA GLY A 292 -26.56 0.18 -10.69
C GLY A 292 -25.24 0.97 -10.71
N ILE A 293 -24.42 0.82 -9.67
CA ILE A 293 -23.12 1.49 -9.56
C ILE A 293 -22.07 0.69 -10.30
N PRO A 294 -21.39 1.25 -11.31
CA PRO A 294 -20.37 0.55 -12.07
C PRO A 294 -19.17 0.16 -11.20
N PHE A 295 -18.73 -1.07 -11.38
CA PHE A 295 -17.51 -1.58 -10.76
C PHE A 295 -16.44 -1.77 -11.83
N VAL A 296 -15.21 -1.37 -11.53
CA VAL A 296 -14.07 -1.36 -12.45
C VAL A 296 -12.91 -2.09 -11.81
N ILE A 297 -12.27 -2.96 -12.56
CA ILE A 297 -11.02 -3.60 -12.15
C ILE A 297 -9.87 -2.77 -12.71
N ASP A 298 -8.99 -2.32 -11.83
CA ASP A 298 -7.81 -1.54 -12.16
C ASP A 298 -6.53 -2.38 -12.16
N ASP A 299 -5.46 -1.88 -12.80
CA ASP A 299 -4.13 -2.51 -12.93
C ASP A 299 -4.16 -3.92 -13.55
N PHE A 300 -5.12 -4.20 -14.45
CA PHE A 300 -5.23 -5.51 -15.07
C PHE A 300 -4.03 -5.83 -15.98
N GLY A 301 -3.37 -6.96 -15.71
CA GLY A 301 -2.19 -7.41 -16.47
C GLY A 301 -0.87 -7.31 -15.71
N THR A 302 -0.85 -6.90 -14.44
CA THR A 302 0.39 -6.71 -13.65
C THR A 302 1.02 -8.00 -13.10
N GLY A 303 0.44 -9.18 -13.36
CA GLY A 303 1.09 -10.46 -13.08
C GLY A 303 0.30 -11.46 -12.24
N TYR A 304 -0.72 -11.03 -11.55
CA TYR A 304 -1.68 -11.91 -10.85
C TYR A 304 -3.02 -11.97 -11.58
N SER A 305 -3.07 -11.50 -12.85
CA SER A 305 -4.29 -11.40 -13.67
C SER A 305 -5.01 -12.73 -13.75
N ASN A 306 -5.95 -12.88 -12.85
CA ASN A 306 -6.76 -14.07 -12.77
C ASN A 306 -8.06 -13.81 -13.53
N LEU A 307 -8.26 -14.50 -14.66
CA LEU A 307 -9.51 -14.48 -15.41
C LEU A 307 -10.73 -14.77 -14.53
N HIS A 308 -10.52 -15.43 -13.39
CA HIS A 308 -11.55 -15.61 -12.38
C HIS A 308 -12.09 -14.29 -11.84
N CYS A 309 -11.23 -13.26 -11.68
CA CYS A 309 -11.67 -11.93 -11.20
C CYS A 309 -12.69 -11.32 -12.16
N ILE A 310 -12.42 -11.33 -13.47
CA ILE A 310 -13.36 -10.78 -14.45
C ILE A 310 -14.68 -11.57 -14.45
N ARG A 311 -14.62 -12.91 -14.39
CA ARG A 311 -15.80 -13.77 -14.37
C ARG A 311 -16.65 -13.58 -13.12
N ASP A 312 -16.00 -13.57 -11.95
CA ASP A 312 -16.71 -13.63 -10.67
C ASP A 312 -17.16 -12.24 -10.20
N MET A 313 -16.45 -11.17 -10.62
CA MET A 313 -16.77 -9.80 -10.26
C MET A 313 -17.71 -9.09 -11.22
N ASN A 314 -17.85 -9.59 -12.45
CA ASN A 314 -18.68 -8.98 -13.50
C ASN A 314 -18.48 -7.45 -13.58
N PRO A 315 -17.26 -6.95 -13.86
CA PRO A 315 -17.00 -5.52 -13.91
C PRO A 315 -17.67 -4.87 -15.12
N SER A 316 -17.94 -3.58 -15.03
CA SER A 316 -18.44 -2.78 -16.16
C SER A 316 -17.36 -2.59 -17.23
N TYR A 317 -16.11 -2.46 -16.80
CA TYR A 317 -14.92 -2.50 -17.64
C TYR A 317 -13.67 -2.82 -16.82
N VAL A 318 -12.60 -3.14 -17.50
CA VAL A 318 -11.27 -3.34 -16.93
C VAL A 318 -10.31 -2.28 -17.46
N LYS A 319 -9.40 -1.79 -16.60
CA LYS A 319 -8.33 -0.88 -16.99
C LYS A 319 -7.07 -1.71 -17.20
N MET A 320 -6.55 -1.70 -18.42
CA MET A 320 -5.29 -2.36 -18.76
C MET A 320 -4.15 -1.51 -18.26
N ASP A 321 -3.32 -2.09 -17.41
CA ASP A 321 -2.21 -1.42 -16.77
C ASP A 321 -1.27 -0.71 -17.76
N ARG A 322 -0.74 0.43 -17.35
CA ARG A 322 0.17 1.26 -18.15
C ARG A 322 1.41 0.51 -18.63
N ASP A 323 2.05 -0.29 -17.76
CA ASP A 323 3.28 -1.01 -18.12
C ASP A 323 2.98 -2.15 -19.09
N PHE A 324 1.80 -2.79 -18.96
CA PHE A 324 1.34 -3.78 -19.92
C PHE A 324 1.05 -3.13 -21.27
N THR A 325 0.40 -1.97 -21.29
CA THR A 325 0.17 -1.17 -22.50
C THR A 325 1.50 -0.78 -23.16
N ALA A 326 2.45 -0.28 -22.40
CA ALA A 326 3.77 0.12 -22.90
C ALA A 326 4.55 -1.07 -23.48
N LYS A 327 4.53 -2.24 -22.82
CA LYS A 327 5.14 -3.47 -23.35
C LYS A 327 4.50 -3.90 -24.65
N ALA A 328 3.17 -3.86 -24.75
CA ALA A 328 2.46 -4.17 -25.99
C ALA A 328 2.84 -3.24 -27.16
N MET A 329 3.16 -1.98 -26.88
CA MET A 329 3.61 -1.06 -27.94
C MET A 329 5.03 -1.32 -28.43
N ASN A 330 5.88 -1.94 -27.61
CA ASN A 330 7.31 -2.14 -27.87
C ASN A 330 7.70 -3.59 -28.26
N SER A 331 6.79 -4.56 -28.11
CA SER A 331 7.04 -5.98 -28.35
C SER A 331 5.91 -6.60 -29.18
N ASN A 332 6.24 -7.24 -30.28
CA ASN A 332 5.25 -7.90 -31.14
C ASN A 332 4.52 -9.05 -30.42
N ARG A 333 5.21 -9.76 -29.51
CA ARG A 333 4.61 -10.84 -28.70
C ARG A 333 3.59 -10.27 -27.73
N ASP A 334 3.92 -9.20 -27.03
CA ASP A 334 3.03 -8.57 -26.05
C ASP A 334 1.88 -7.84 -26.76
N TYR A 335 2.12 -7.30 -27.97
CA TYR A 335 1.09 -6.74 -28.83
C TYR A 335 0.02 -7.79 -29.20
N GLU A 336 0.44 -8.95 -29.70
CA GLU A 336 -0.49 -10.00 -30.05
C GLU A 336 -1.24 -10.54 -28.82
N LEU A 337 -0.57 -10.64 -27.67
CA LEU A 337 -1.24 -11.01 -26.41
C LEU A 337 -2.33 -9.99 -26.04
N TYR A 338 -1.96 -8.70 -26.01
CA TYR A 338 -2.87 -7.61 -25.69
C TYR A 338 -4.08 -7.59 -26.63
N LYS A 339 -3.84 -7.70 -27.93
CA LYS A 339 -4.85 -7.72 -28.97
C LYS A 339 -5.85 -8.89 -28.82
N ASN A 340 -5.38 -10.05 -28.35
CA ASN A 340 -6.25 -11.22 -28.17
C ASN A 340 -7.05 -11.19 -26.86
N ILE A 341 -6.59 -10.44 -25.85
CA ILE A 341 -7.36 -10.23 -24.61
C ILE A 341 -8.64 -9.43 -24.89
N ILE A 342 -8.60 -8.44 -25.76
CA ILE A 342 -9.71 -7.53 -26.02
C ILE A 342 -11.00 -8.26 -26.47
N PRO A 343 -11.01 -9.07 -27.52
CA PRO A 343 -12.20 -9.79 -27.92
C PRO A 343 -12.66 -10.83 -26.89
N MET A 344 -11.74 -11.40 -26.12
CA MET A 344 -12.07 -12.30 -25.02
C MET A 344 -12.88 -11.58 -23.93
N VAL A 345 -12.44 -10.39 -23.50
CA VAL A 345 -13.13 -9.58 -22.51
C VAL A 345 -14.47 -9.07 -23.05
N HIS A 346 -14.52 -8.64 -24.30
CA HIS A 346 -15.76 -8.22 -24.97
C HIS A 346 -16.78 -9.36 -25.08
N SER A 347 -16.33 -10.62 -25.22
CA SER A 347 -17.24 -11.78 -25.35
C SER A 347 -18.13 -12.00 -24.11
N ILE A 348 -17.76 -11.41 -22.98
CA ILE A 348 -18.53 -11.44 -21.72
C ILE A 348 -19.16 -10.09 -21.38
N ASN A 349 -19.31 -9.19 -22.37
CA ASN A 349 -19.90 -7.85 -22.24
C ASN A 349 -19.15 -6.91 -21.28
N VAL A 350 -17.87 -7.10 -21.10
CA VAL A 350 -16.99 -6.21 -20.31
C VAL A 350 -16.21 -5.31 -21.29
N ARG A 351 -16.13 -4.02 -21.00
CA ARG A 351 -15.38 -3.06 -21.80
C ARG A 351 -13.92 -2.97 -21.32
N ILE A 352 -13.10 -2.27 -22.11
CA ILE A 352 -11.67 -2.11 -21.84
C ILE A 352 -11.30 -0.64 -21.89
N CYS A 353 -10.57 -0.18 -20.86
CA CYS A 353 -9.86 1.08 -20.86
C CYS A 353 -8.34 0.80 -20.97
N ALA A 354 -7.67 1.35 -21.97
CA ALA A 354 -6.22 1.26 -22.06
C ALA A 354 -5.59 2.47 -21.36
N GLU A 355 -4.70 2.19 -20.42
CA GLU A 355 -3.97 3.21 -19.68
C GLU A 355 -2.60 3.52 -20.28
N GLY A 356 -2.01 4.63 -19.87
CA GLY A 356 -0.65 5.01 -20.24
C GLY A 356 -0.49 5.42 -21.69
N ILE A 357 -1.54 5.89 -22.35
CA ILE A 357 -1.44 6.38 -23.73
C ILE A 357 -0.65 7.68 -23.71
N GLU A 358 0.56 7.67 -24.29
CA GLU A 358 1.49 8.81 -24.33
C GLU A 358 1.63 9.40 -25.72
N GLU A 359 1.41 8.60 -26.78
CA GLU A 359 1.68 8.98 -28.17
C GLU A 359 0.49 8.72 -29.09
N LYS A 360 0.43 9.47 -30.18
CA LYS A 360 -0.60 9.34 -31.23
C LYS A 360 -0.59 7.95 -31.89
N GLU A 361 0.56 7.34 -32.03
CA GLU A 361 0.68 6.01 -32.63
C GLU A 361 0.01 4.94 -31.76
N TRP A 362 0.12 5.07 -30.44
CA TRP A 362 -0.54 4.17 -29.49
C TRP A 362 -2.07 4.29 -29.60
N LEU A 363 -2.58 5.51 -29.68
CA LEU A 363 -4.01 5.75 -29.93
C LEU A 363 -4.50 5.02 -31.18
N LEU A 364 -3.75 5.09 -32.31
CA LEU A 364 -4.16 4.44 -33.55
C LEU A 364 -4.20 2.90 -33.39
N LYS A 365 -3.19 2.32 -32.77
CA LYS A 365 -3.14 0.88 -32.49
C LYS A 365 -4.32 0.44 -31.57
N MET A 366 -4.63 1.20 -30.51
CA MET A 366 -5.75 0.91 -29.63
C MET A 366 -7.09 0.97 -30.40
N LYS A 367 -7.23 1.91 -31.30
CA LYS A 367 -8.41 2.03 -32.16
C LYS A 367 -8.58 0.83 -33.09
N GLU A 368 -7.49 0.35 -33.71
CA GLU A 368 -7.48 -0.87 -34.52
C GLU A 368 -7.88 -2.11 -33.71
N MET A 369 -7.41 -2.20 -32.47
CA MET A 369 -7.77 -3.27 -31.55
C MET A 369 -9.20 -3.18 -30.99
N LYS A 370 -9.92 -2.07 -31.27
CA LYS A 370 -11.28 -1.81 -30.77
C LYS A 370 -11.36 -1.68 -29.24
N VAL A 371 -10.38 -1.07 -28.63
CA VAL A 371 -10.45 -0.65 -27.23
C VAL A 371 -11.57 0.38 -27.06
N ASP A 372 -12.29 0.36 -25.94
CA ASP A 372 -13.45 1.24 -25.72
C ASP A 372 -13.01 2.62 -25.19
N TYR A 373 -12.18 2.64 -24.16
CA TYR A 373 -11.78 3.84 -23.46
C TYR A 373 -10.26 3.98 -23.39
N LEU A 374 -9.80 5.20 -23.28
CA LEU A 374 -8.38 5.53 -23.24
C LEU A 374 -8.09 6.52 -22.12
N GLN A 375 -6.98 6.33 -21.46
CA GLN A 375 -6.44 7.24 -20.44
C GLN A 375 -4.92 7.35 -20.62
N GLY A 376 -4.37 8.54 -20.43
CA GLY A 376 -2.92 8.75 -20.55
C GLY A 376 -2.53 10.19 -20.76
N TYR A 377 -1.23 10.45 -20.72
CA TYR A 377 -0.68 11.80 -20.80
C TYR A 377 -0.89 12.46 -22.17
N TYR A 378 -1.16 11.67 -23.20
CA TYR A 378 -1.55 12.18 -24.50
C TYR A 378 -2.84 13.01 -24.45
N PHE A 379 -3.79 12.63 -23.59
CA PHE A 379 -5.06 13.32 -23.42
C PHE A 379 -5.01 14.38 -22.31
N GLY A 380 -4.21 14.13 -21.27
CA GLY A 380 -4.00 15.05 -20.17
C GLY A 380 -3.31 14.38 -18.98
N ARG A 381 -2.48 15.16 -18.32
CA ARG A 381 -1.93 14.77 -17.01
C ARG A 381 -2.98 15.02 -15.93
N PRO A 382 -2.97 14.27 -14.82
CA PRO A 382 -3.80 14.59 -13.67
C PRO A 382 -3.60 16.04 -13.24
N CYS A 383 -4.69 16.80 -13.07
CA CYS A 383 -4.63 18.20 -12.67
C CYS A 383 -5.74 18.55 -11.69
N GLY A 384 -5.54 19.64 -10.96
CA GLY A 384 -6.50 20.10 -9.96
C GLY A 384 -7.82 20.61 -10.59
N LYS A 385 -8.88 20.69 -9.78
CA LYS A 385 -10.25 21.03 -10.18
C LYS A 385 -10.36 22.22 -11.11
N LYS A 386 -9.74 23.34 -10.77
CA LYS A 386 -9.80 24.59 -11.58
C LYS A 386 -9.27 24.37 -13.00
N GLN A 387 -8.11 23.74 -13.11
CA GLN A 387 -7.44 23.48 -14.38
C GLN A 387 -8.24 22.48 -15.20
N PHE A 388 -8.77 21.43 -14.57
CA PHE A 388 -9.59 20.43 -15.25
C PHE A 388 -10.85 21.04 -15.87
N LEU A 389 -11.57 21.86 -15.13
CA LEU A 389 -12.75 22.58 -15.64
C LEU A 389 -12.39 23.50 -16.82
N GLN A 390 -11.30 24.25 -16.73
CA GLN A 390 -10.86 25.14 -17.82
C GLN A 390 -10.50 24.36 -19.10
N GLN A 391 -9.90 23.19 -18.98
CA GLN A 391 -9.45 22.40 -20.12
C GLN A 391 -10.56 21.58 -20.77
N TYR A 392 -11.50 21.04 -19.98
CA TYR A 392 -12.40 20.00 -20.44
C TYR A 392 -13.90 20.34 -20.38
N ALA A 393 -14.34 21.37 -19.66
CA ALA A 393 -15.73 21.74 -19.58
C ALA A 393 -16.32 22.24 -20.94
N SER A 394 -15.49 22.72 -21.84
CA SER A 394 -15.91 23.15 -23.17
C SER A 394 -15.99 22.04 -24.22
N GLY A 395 -15.83 20.78 -23.82
CA GLY A 395 -15.88 19.63 -24.74
C GLY A 395 -14.77 19.65 -25.79
N ILE A 396 -13.55 19.90 -25.37
CA ILE A 396 -12.41 20.01 -26.31
C ILE A 396 -12.22 18.69 -27.03
N ASN A 397 -12.34 18.69 -28.36
CA ASN A 397 -11.84 17.65 -29.23
C ASN A 397 -10.33 17.60 -29.08
N ILE A 398 -9.81 16.51 -28.52
CA ILE A 398 -8.38 16.24 -28.45
C ILE A 398 -7.87 16.14 -29.87
N LYS A 399 -6.89 16.97 -30.22
CA LYS A 399 -6.36 17.13 -31.60
C LYS A 399 -5.66 15.90 -32.10
#